data_e7cc1ed5fdd98cd2cdffa8624b97124a
#
_entry.id   e7cc1ed5fdd98cd2cdffa8624b97124a
#
_cell.length_a   1.000
_cell.length_b   1.000
_cell.length_c   1.000
_cell.angle_alpha   90.00
_cell.angle_beta   90.00
_cell.angle_gamma   90.00
#
_symmetry.space_group_name_H-M   'P 1'
#
loop_
_entity.id
_entity.type
_entity.pdbx_description
1 polymer ?
#
loop_
_entity_poly.entity_id
_entity_poly.type
_entity_poly.pdbx_seq_one_letter_code
_entity_poly.pdbx_strand_id
1 'polypeptide(L)'
;MSKLKTRHGSGVREASTYLGQNYLILDPAITREVLQVLRDEEQFDYCVDITAVHYPKREKQFDLVWILYSFPKNERMRVKTMIADGESFPSAVSIWPTANWLEREVFDMFGIKFDGHPDLKRILLPDGWEGYPLRKDYGITQQDQKWVQINLGIQSGQ
;
A
#
# COMPACT_ATOMS: atom_id res chain seq x y z
N MET A 1 10.89 -10.76 15.98
CA MET A 1 11.31 -9.33 16.07
C MET A 1 12.83 -9.18 16.23
N SER A 2 13.50 -9.79 17.23
CA SER A 2 14.96 -9.68 17.39
C SER A 2 15.74 -10.20 16.17
N LYS A 3 15.35 -11.34 15.58
CA LYS A 3 15.99 -11.92 14.39
C LYS A 3 16.00 -10.99 13.18
N LEU A 4 14.91 -10.26 12.94
CA LEU A 4 14.83 -9.30 11.83
C LEU A 4 15.77 -8.10 12.03
N LYS A 5 15.87 -7.59 13.26
CA LYS A 5 16.84 -6.54 13.60
C LYS A 5 18.30 -7.00 13.43
N THR A 6 18.59 -8.23 13.80
CA THR A 6 19.94 -8.80 13.62
C THR A 6 20.30 -8.99 12.13
N ARG A 7 19.35 -9.40 11.30
CA ARG A 7 19.55 -9.67 9.86
C ARG A 7 19.62 -8.40 9.00
N HIS A 8 18.77 -7.40 9.31
CA HIS A 8 18.59 -6.21 8.48
C HIS A 8 19.09 -4.90 9.12
N GLY A 9 19.63 -4.96 10.34
CA GLY A 9 20.30 -3.83 10.99
C GLY A 9 19.49 -2.55 11.02
N SER A 10 20.09 -1.46 10.53
CA SER A 10 19.49 -0.12 10.49
C SER A 10 18.28 0.03 9.56
N GLY A 11 18.06 -0.93 8.66
CA GLY A 11 16.88 -0.93 7.78
C GLY A 11 15.58 -1.19 8.52
N VAL A 12 15.60 -1.79 9.71
CA VAL A 12 14.44 -1.90 10.61
C VAL A 12 14.40 -0.64 11.49
N ARG A 13 13.67 0.38 11.05
CA ARG A 13 13.58 1.68 11.75
C ARG A 13 12.89 1.57 13.09
N GLU A 14 11.80 0.81 13.14
CA GLU A 14 11.04 0.57 14.35
C GLU A 14 10.43 -0.83 14.36
N ALA A 15 10.44 -1.48 15.52
CA ALA A 15 9.74 -2.72 15.79
C ALA A 15 9.15 -2.65 17.19
N SER A 16 7.82 -2.59 17.28
CA SER A 16 7.10 -2.34 18.53
C SER A 16 5.74 -3.02 18.53
N THR A 17 5.07 -2.99 19.68
CA THR A 17 3.71 -3.47 19.87
C THR A 17 2.86 -2.32 20.38
N TYR A 18 1.75 -2.03 19.73
CA TYR A 18 0.80 -1.01 20.13
C TYR A 18 -0.61 -1.60 20.19
N LEU A 19 -1.29 -1.44 21.31
CA LEU A 19 -2.63 -2.00 21.57
C LEU A 19 -2.73 -3.50 21.25
N GLY A 20 -1.70 -4.26 21.61
CA GLY A 20 -1.65 -5.71 21.36
C GLY A 20 -1.35 -6.11 19.90
N GLN A 21 -1.09 -5.16 19.00
CA GLN A 21 -0.73 -5.43 17.63
C GLN A 21 0.75 -5.13 17.37
N ASN A 22 1.44 -6.10 16.78
CA ASN A 22 2.81 -5.94 16.36
C ASN A 22 2.91 -5.10 15.09
N TYR A 23 3.89 -4.20 15.05
CA TYR A 23 4.18 -3.44 13.83
C TYR A 23 5.67 -3.27 13.59
N LEU A 24 6.01 -3.12 12.32
CA LEU A 24 7.34 -2.86 11.81
C LEU A 24 7.31 -1.60 10.94
N ILE A 25 8.29 -0.71 11.14
CA ILE A 25 8.59 0.38 10.21
C ILE A 25 9.94 0.07 9.57
N LEU A 26 9.94 -0.06 8.26
CA LEU A 26 11.07 -0.54 7.48
C LEU A 26 11.54 0.52 6.47
N ASP A 27 12.81 0.46 6.14
CA ASP A 27 13.34 1.16 4.99
C ASP A 27 12.80 0.55 3.69
N PRO A 28 12.43 1.34 2.67
CA PRO A 28 11.94 0.80 1.41
C PRO A 28 12.87 -0.24 0.77
N ALA A 29 14.18 -0.04 0.88
CA ALA A 29 15.18 -0.92 0.28
C ALA A 29 15.13 -2.38 0.78
N ILE A 30 14.72 -2.60 2.03
CA ILE A 30 14.67 -3.94 2.63
C ILE A 30 13.24 -4.48 2.77
N THR A 31 12.24 -3.63 2.60
CA THR A 31 10.84 -3.99 2.92
C THR A 31 10.39 -5.22 2.14
N ARG A 32 10.69 -5.30 0.83
CA ARG A 32 10.31 -6.45 0.00
C ARG A 32 10.92 -7.76 0.49
N GLU A 33 12.20 -7.75 0.88
CA GLU A 33 12.90 -8.91 1.44
C GLU A 33 12.29 -9.33 2.79
N VAL A 34 12.01 -8.35 3.67
CA VAL A 34 11.38 -8.64 4.97
C VAL A 34 9.97 -9.22 4.80
N LEU A 35 9.17 -8.72 3.85
CA LEU A 35 7.87 -9.31 3.52
C LEU A 35 7.99 -10.78 3.12
N GLN A 36 9.01 -11.13 2.31
CA GLN A 36 9.28 -12.51 1.93
C GLN A 36 9.66 -13.39 3.16
N VAL A 37 10.53 -12.88 4.04
CA VAL A 37 10.92 -13.58 5.28
C VAL A 37 9.71 -13.79 6.19
N LEU A 38 8.84 -12.78 6.33
CA LEU A 38 7.61 -12.90 7.12
C LEU A 38 6.71 -13.99 6.58
N ARG A 39 6.60 -14.14 5.27
CA ARG A 39 5.82 -15.20 4.62
C ARG A 39 6.44 -16.58 4.82
N ASP A 40 7.73 -16.73 4.53
CA ASP A 40 8.39 -18.03 4.39
C ASP A 40 8.91 -18.57 5.73
N GLU A 41 9.47 -17.71 6.59
CA GLU A 41 10.10 -18.12 7.85
C GLU A 41 9.19 -17.86 9.07
N GLU A 42 8.40 -16.78 9.04
CA GLU A 42 7.58 -16.37 10.18
C GLU A 42 6.09 -16.71 10.02
N GLN A 43 5.73 -17.47 8.97
CA GLN A 43 4.38 -18.02 8.76
C GLN A 43 3.25 -16.98 8.71
N PHE A 44 3.53 -15.77 8.23
CA PHE A 44 2.48 -14.82 7.88
C PHE A 44 1.93 -15.17 6.50
N ASP A 45 1.09 -16.18 6.47
CA ASP A 45 0.59 -16.85 5.27
C ASP A 45 -0.54 -16.09 4.56
N TYR A 46 -1.13 -15.07 5.20
CA TYR A 46 -2.22 -14.29 4.64
C TYR A 46 -1.93 -12.79 4.64
N CYS A 47 -2.00 -12.16 3.46
CA CYS A 47 -2.05 -10.71 3.33
C CYS A 47 -3.50 -10.26 3.38
N VAL A 48 -3.86 -9.66 4.51
CA VAL A 48 -5.24 -9.21 4.79
C VAL A 48 -5.57 -7.98 3.99
N ASP A 49 -4.61 -7.02 3.93
CA ASP A 49 -4.81 -5.74 3.27
C ASP A 49 -3.47 -5.11 2.87
N ILE A 50 -3.51 -4.30 1.81
CA ILE A 50 -2.46 -3.38 1.41
C ILE A 50 -3.11 -2.03 1.18
N THR A 51 -2.65 -1.00 1.88
CA THR A 51 -3.20 0.34 1.76
C THR A 51 -2.10 1.40 1.86
N ALA A 52 -2.46 2.65 1.64
CA ALA A 52 -1.55 3.77 1.79
C ALA A 52 -2.17 4.92 2.58
N VAL A 53 -1.33 5.76 3.15
CA VAL A 53 -1.74 7.02 3.78
C VAL A 53 -0.92 8.15 3.18
N HIS A 54 -1.59 9.18 2.67
CA HIS A 54 -0.97 10.35 2.07
C HIS A 54 -0.73 11.47 3.08
N TYR A 55 0.51 11.98 3.12
CA TYR A 55 0.98 13.09 3.95
C TYR A 55 1.65 14.14 3.07
N PRO A 56 0.92 15.06 2.43
CA PRO A 56 1.43 15.95 1.39
C PRO A 56 2.55 16.91 1.82
N LYS A 57 2.73 17.11 3.13
CA LYS A 57 3.76 18.01 3.67
C LYS A 57 5.09 17.31 4.00
N ARG A 58 5.18 15.97 3.81
CA ARG A 58 6.40 15.21 4.08
C ARG A 58 7.19 15.00 2.78
N GLU A 59 8.49 14.84 2.88
CA GLU A 59 9.36 14.47 1.76
C GLU A 59 8.94 13.10 1.20
N LYS A 60 8.83 12.09 2.06
CA LYS A 60 8.20 10.81 1.74
C LYS A 60 6.72 10.90 2.04
N GLN A 61 5.94 11.20 1.01
CA GLN A 61 4.55 11.58 1.15
C GLN A 61 3.61 10.41 1.44
N PHE A 62 4.03 9.18 1.14
CA PHE A 62 3.19 8.02 1.36
C PHE A 62 3.75 7.07 2.40
N ASP A 63 2.90 6.67 3.36
CA ASP A 63 3.09 5.47 4.15
C ASP A 63 2.39 4.32 3.42
N LEU A 64 3.15 3.36 2.91
CA LEU A 64 2.62 2.13 2.33
C LEU A 64 2.55 1.07 3.44
N VAL A 65 1.40 0.43 3.60
CA VAL A 65 1.09 -0.43 4.75
C VAL A 65 0.57 -1.78 4.30
N TRP A 66 1.16 -2.85 4.83
CA TRP A 66 0.67 -4.22 4.72
C TRP A 66 0.10 -4.67 6.06
N ILE A 67 -1.08 -5.28 6.04
CA ILE A 67 -1.68 -5.96 7.18
C ILE A 67 -1.59 -7.45 6.92
N LEU A 68 -0.77 -8.14 7.71
CA LEU A 68 -0.50 -9.56 7.58
C LEU A 68 -1.14 -10.35 8.71
N TYR A 69 -1.51 -11.58 8.44
CA TYR A 69 -2.05 -12.51 9.43
C TYR A 69 -1.38 -13.88 9.31
N SER A 70 -1.09 -14.46 10.45
CA SER A 70 -0.60 -15.83 10.59
C SER A 70 -1.70 -16.71 11.21
N PHE A 71 -2.25 -17.65 10.44
CA PHE A 71 -3.21 -18.61 10.96
C PHE A 71 -2.59 -19.54 12.02
N PRO A 72 -1.38 -20.08 11.83
CA PRO A 72 -0.76 -20.95 12.83
C PRO A 72 -0.49 -20.26 14.18
N LYS A 73 -0.12 -18.97 14.14
CA LYS A 73 0.18 -18.20 15.35
C LYS A 73 -1.02 -17.45 15.92
N ASN A 74 -2.11 -17.35 15.16
CA ASN A 74 -3.26 -16.49 15.46
C ASN A 74 -2.81 -15.05 15.77
N GLU A 75 -1.91 -14.52 14.93
CA GLU A 75 -1.23 -13.25 15.16
C GLU A 75 -1.38 -12.32 13.94
N ARG A 76 -1.58 -11.04 14.21
CA ARG A 76 -1.62 -9.99 13.20
C ARG A 76 -0.38 -9.11 13.29
N MET A 77 0.15 -8.72 12.14
CA MET A 77 1.29 -7.81 12.03
C MET A 77 1.00 -6.71 11.02
N ARG A 78 1.41 -5.50 11.35
CA ARG A 78 1.42 -4.38 10.42
C ARG A 78 2.85 -4.08 10.01
N VAL A 79 3.09 -4.02 8.71
CA VAL A 79 4.36 -3.59 8.13
C VAL A 79 4.15 -2.27 7.42
N LYS A 80 5.02 -1.30 7.65
CA LYS A 80 4.95 0.03 7.04
C LYS A 80 6.29 0.42 6.44
N THR A 81 6.25 1.06 5.27
CA THR A 81 7.39 1.76 4.67
C THR A 81 6.96 3.11 4.14
N MET A 82 7.91 4.01 3.95
CA MET A 82 7.64 5.38 3.48
C MET A 82 8.30 5.60 2.12
N ILE A 83 7.51 6.02 1.14
CA ILE A 83 7.95 6.33 -0.22
C ILE A 83 7.58 7.77 -0.61
N ALA A 84 8.34 8.36 -1.53
CA ALA A 84 8.04 9.67 -2.09
C ALA A 84 6.96 9.58 -3.19
N ASP A 85 6.37 10.71 -3.54
CA ASP A 85 5.46 10.75 -4.69
C ASP A 85 6.24 10.48 -5.99
N GLY A 86 5.64 9.66 -6.84
CA GLY A 86 6.27 9.19 -8.09
C GLY A 86 7.22 8.01 -7.92
N GLU A 87 7.63 7.63 -6.70
CA GLU A 87 8.35 6.38 -6.48
C GLU A 87 7.44 5.18 -6.69
N SER A 88 7.97 4.14 -7.33
CA SER A 88 7.34 2.82 -7.40
C SER A 88 7.83 1.92 -6.26
N PHE A 89 7.08 0.86 -5.99
CA PHE A 89 7.47 -0.14 -5.01
C PHE A 89 7.37 -1.55 -5.62
N PRO A 90 8.29 -2.50 -5.29
CA PRO A 90 8.21 -3.86 -5.81
C PRO A 90 6.91 -4.57 -5.40
N SER A 91 6.23 -5.19 -6.34
CA SER A 91 4.99 -5.94 -6.11
C SER A 91 5.19 -7.11 -5.14
N ALA A 92 4.19 -7.33 -4.28
CA ALA A 92 4.11 -8.46 -3.37
C ALA A 92 3.24 -9.61 -3.92
N VAL A 93 2.77 -9.55 -5.16
CA VAL A 93 1.90 -10.57 -5.79
C VAL A 93 2.56 -11.95 -5.79
N SER A 94 3.89 -12.02 -5.99
CA SER A 94 4.64 -13.28 -5.94
C SER A 94 4.78 -13.84 -4.52
N ILE A 95 4.56 -13.03 -3.48
CA ILE A 95 4.54 -13.49 -2.08
C ILE A 95 3.13 -13.94 -1.69
N TRP A 96 2.13 -13.10 -1.98
CA TRP A 96 0.71 -13.36 -1.71
C TRP A 96 -0.12 -13.04 -2.94
N PRO A 97 -0.79 -14.02 -3.56
CA PRO A 97 -1.65 -13.76 -4.73
C PRO A 97 -2.77 -12.74 -4.47
N THR A 98 -3.24 -12.62 -3.22
CA THR A 98 -4.23 -11.62 -2.80
C THR A 98 -3.74 -10.19 -3.00
N ALA A 99 -2.43 -9.95 -2.98
CA ALA A 99 -1.83 -8.64 -3.22
C ALA A 99 -2.20 -8.06 -4.59
N ASN A 100 -2.50 -8.90 -5.58
CA ASN A 100 -2.86 -8.43 -6.93
C ASN A 100 -3.97 -7.37 -6.90
N TRP A 101 -5.07 -7.65 -6.24
CA TRP A 101 -6.22 -6.74 -6.19
C TRP A 101 -5.99 -5.56 -5.24
N LEU A 102 -5.32 -5.81 -4.13
CA LEU A 102 -5.01 -4.79 -3.12
C LEU A 102 -4.01 -3.74 -3.65
N GLU A 103 -3.01 -4.16 -4.41
CA GLU A 103 -2.07 -3.24 -5.07
C GLU A 103 -2.74 -2.43 -6.19
N ARG A 104 -3.67 -3.02 -6.93
CA ARG A 104 -4.50 -2.29 -7.91
C ARG A 104 -5.38 -1.24 -7.24
N GLU A 105 -5.96 -1.54 -6.07
CA GLU A 105 -6.72 -0.56 -5.28
C GLU A 105 -5.83 0.60 -4.83
N VAL A 106 -4.63 0.32 -4.30
CA VAL A 106 -3.67 1.36 -3.92
C VAL A 106 -3.24 2.20 -5.11
N PHE A 107 -2.99 1.56 -6.26
CA PHE A 107 -2.70 2.28 -7.50
C PHE A 107 -3.87 3.17 -7.91
N ASP A 108 -5.09 2.66 -7.88
CA ASP A 108 -6.29 3.37 -8.30
C ASP A 108 -6.60 4.58 -7.41
N MET A 109 -6.43 4.43 -6.09
CA MET A 109 -6.80 5.45 -5.11
C MET A 109 -5.69 6.47 -4.82
N PHE A 110 -4.40 6.08 -4.96
CA PHE A 110 -3.25 6.91 -4.57
C PHE A 110 -2.26 7.16 -5.70
N GLY A 111 -2.30 6.39 -6.79
CA GLY A 111 -1.36 6.49 -7.90
C GLY A 111 0.00 5.86 -7.66
N ILE A 112 0.14 5.04 -6.62
CA ILE A 112 1.39 4.34 -6.31
C ILE A 112 1.54 3.17 -7.29
N LYS A 113 2.68 3.10 -7.99
CA LYS A 113 2.98 2.03 -8.95
C LYS A 113 3.69 0.87 -8.25
N PHE A 114 3.36 -0.35 -8.69
CA PHE A 114 3.99 -1.57 -8.19
C PHE A 114 4.77 -2.26 -9.31
N ASP A 115 6.11 -2.28 -9.17
CA ASP A 115 7.00 -2.89 -10.15
C ASP A 115 6.87 -4.42 -10.14
N GLY A 116 6.71 -5.00 -11.32
CA GLY A 116 6.51 -6.44 -11.47
C GLY A 116 5.08 -6.92 -11.19
N HIS A 117 4.12 -6.01 -10.99
CA HIS A 117 2.70 -6.39 -10.94
C HIS A 117 2.24 -6.93 -12.31
N PRO A 118 1.52 -8.06 -12.36
CA PRO A 118 1.18 -8.72 -13.63
C PRO A 118 0.18 -7.93 -14.50
N ASP A 119 -0.69 -7.12 -13.89
CA ASP A 119 -1.75 -6.38 -14.61
C ASP A 119 -2.19 -5.16 -13.77
N LEU A 120 -1.31 -4.14 -13.68
CA LEU A 120 -1.57 -2.94 -12.89
C LEU A 120 -2.49 -1.98 -13.65
N LYS A 121 -3.76 -2.00 -13.32
CA LYS A 121 -4.81 -1.14 -13.88
C LYS A 121 -5.82 -0.76 -12.81
N ARG A 122 -6.62 0.26 -13.05
CA ARG A 122 -7.71 0.67 -12.15
C ARG A 122 -8.67 -0.49 -11.87
N ILE A 123 -9.31 -0.50 -10.71
CA ILE A 123 -10.22 -1.55 -10.27
C ILE A 123 -11.55 -0.99 -9.72
N LEU A 124 -11.53 0.18 -9.08
CA LEU A 124 -12.70 0.81 -8.47
C LEU A 124 -13.24 1.96 -9.31
N LEU A 125 -12.35 2.77 -9.88
CA LEU A 125 -12.73 3.89 -10.73
C LEU A 125 -12.89 3.43 -12.18
N PRO A 126 -13.80 4.08 -12.94
CA PRO A 126 -13.99 3.75 -14.35
C PRO A 126 -12.78 4.13 -15.20
N ASP A 127 -12.68 3.48 -16.38
CA ASP A 127 -11.64 3.78 -17.36
C ASP A 127 -11.71 5.25 -17.77
N GLY A 128 -10.55 5.89 -17.87
CA GLY A 128 -10.45 7.30 -18.26
C GLY A 128 -10.65 8.30 -17.11
N TRP A 129 -10.91 7.83 -15.87
CA TRP A 129 -10.98 8.73 -14.71
C TRP A 129 -9.63 9.39 -14.43
N GLU A 130 -9.63 10.71 -14.25
CA GLU A 130 -8.43 11.49 -13.93
C GLU A 130 -8.31 11.73 -12.41
N GLY A 131 -7.08 11.55 -11.88
CA GLY A 131 -6.75 11.77 -10.47
C GLY A 131 -6.88 10.55 -9.57
N TYR A 132 -6.62 10.79 -8.29
CA TYR A 132 -6.51 9.76 -7.24
C TYR A 132 -7.26 10.20 -5.97
N PRO A 133 -8.48 9.68 -5.75
CA PRO A 133 -9.42 10.27 -4.78
C PRO A 133 -9.01 10.20 -3.31
N LEU A 134 -8.14 9.27 -2.92
CA LEU A 134 -7.70 9.16 -1.52
C LEU A 134 -6.46 9.99 -1.19
N ARG A 135 -5.90 10.71 -2.16
CA ARG A 135 -4.87 11.72 -1.87
C ARG A 135 -5.50 12.90 -1.13
N LYS A 136 -4.79 13.44 -0.14
CA LYS A 136 -5.26 14.58 0.67
C LYS A 136 -5.33 15.91 -0.11
N ASP A 137 -4.63 16.00 -1.23
CA ASP A 137 -4.63 17.13 -2.16
C ASP A 137 -5.71 16.99 -3.25
N TYR A 138 -6.39 15.85 -3.32
CA TYR A 138 -7.59 15.69 -4.14
C TYR A 138 -8.79 16.32 -3.43
N GLY A 139 -9.42 17.31 -4.05
CA GLY A 139 -10.55 18.04 -3.44
C GLY A 139 -11.77 17.14 -3.22
N ILE A 140 -12.43 17.29 -2.06
CA ILE A 140 -13.64 16.49 -1.71
C ILE A 140 -14.75 16.67 -2.76
N THR A 141 -14.85 17.84 -3.37
CA THR A 141 -15.82 18.15 -4.42
C THR A 141 -15.27 17.94 -5.84
N GLN A 142 -14.00 17.55 -5.95
CA GLN A 142 -13.36 17.34 -7.23
C GLN A 142 -13.85 16.01 -7.81
N GLN A 143 -14.73 16.11 -8.80
CA GLN A 143 -15.09 14.98 -9.65
C GLN A 143 -14.35 15.13 -10.97
N ASP A 144 -14.08 14.04 -11.66
CA ASP A 144 -13.72 14.12 -13.06
C ASP A 144 -14.93 14.59 -13.87
N GLN A 145 -15.10 15.93 -13.92
CA GLN A 145 -16.25 16.55 -14.56
C GLN A 145 -16.36 16.18 -16.04
N LYS A 146 -15.22 16.00 -16.71
CA LYS A 146 -15.19 15.59 -18.12
C LYS A 146 -15.73 14.18 -18.27
N TRP A 147 -15.31 13.25 -17.42
CA TRP A 147 -15.82 11.88 -17.44
C TRP A 147 -17.33 11.84 -17.10
N VAL A 148 -17.75 12.57 -16.05
CA VAL A 148 -19.16 12.66 -15.61
C VAL A 148 -20.03 13.25 -16.72
N GLN A 149 -19.60 14.31 -17.38
CA GLN A 149 -20.34 14.93 -18.49
C GLN A 149 -20.47 14.01 -19.69
N ILE A 150 -19.38 13.32 -20.07
CA ILE A 150 -19.38 12.43 -21.26
C ILE A 150 -20.20 11.17 -21.02
N ASN A 151 -20.11 10.58 -19.82
CA ASN A 151 -20.65 9.23 -19.57
C ASN A 151 -22.02 9.26 -18.85
N LEU A 152 -22.30 10.28 -18.06
CA LEU A 152 -23.54 10.37 -17.30
C LEU A 152 -24.46 11.50 -17.76
N GLY A 153 -23.98 12.38 -18.65
CA GLY A 153 -24.77 13.54 -19.14
C GLY A 153 -25.14 14.55 -18.05
N ILE A 154 -24.51 14.45 -16.87
CA ILE A 154 -24.78 15.34 -15.73
C ILE A 154 -23.91 16.58 -15.87
N GLN A 155 -24.52 17.76 -16.04
CA GLN A 155 -23.79 19.02 -15.91
C GLN A 155 -23.53 19.28 -14.42
N SER A 156 -22.25 19.53 -14.06
CA SER A 156 -21.94 19.96 -12.70
C SER A 156 -22.69 21.24 -12.42
N GLY A 157 -23.57 21.23 -11.44
CA GLY A 157 -24.12 22.46 -10.89
C GLY A 157 -22.99 23.34 -10.35
N GLN A 158 -22.89 24.55 -10.86
CA GLN A 158 -22.02 25.59 -10.30
C GLN A 158 -22.41 25.93 -8.88
#